data_9161466964b1446c5b9bc1afb05e14c7
#
_entry.id   9161466964b1446c5b9bc1afb05e14c7
#
_cell.length_a   1.000
_cell.length_b   1.000
_cell.length_c   1.000
_cell.angle_alpha   90.00
_cell.angle_beta   90.00
_cell.angle_gamma   90.00
#
_symmetry.space_group_name_H-M   'P 1'
#
loop_
_entity.id
_entity.type
_entity.pdbx_description
1 polymer ?
#
loop_
_entity_poly.entity_id
_entity_poly.type
_entity_poly.pdbx_seq_one_letter_code
_entity_poly.pdbx_strand_id
1 'polypeptide(L)'
;YCNAMGLNEYYEQVLKVITFLGDLEIKAVKLNGEKWYEIDDVQDLDIAESLLAGKEEKLEKMQKRFGGYWRYPKLIDFCYLVNPYFPNKKLVSEMQTNFERLLGEYPSGMGVNSLIAAKIFGLHASQVIVGNGAAELIKSLMERFTGRLGMAFPTFQEYPNRKAEKDVVPYFVTNDEFRYTAKNLMDFYEDKDIEVLALINPDNPSGNYIRREDVLKLSEWCEKKNIRFVVDESFVDFVDEEETTTLLDAEILKANPNLIVVKSISKSYGVPGLRLGVLASSDEEL
;
A
#
# COMPACT_ATOMS: atom_id res chain seq x y z
N TYR A 1 -6.56 -37.79 -35.27
CA TYR A 1 -5.80 -37.51 -34.06
C TYR A 1 -6.70 -36.99 -32.93
N CYS A 2 -7.49 -35.93 -33.15
CA CYS A 2 -8.43 -35.40 -32.12
C CYS A 2 -9.37 -36.45 -31.55
N ASN A 3 -9.91 -37.39 -32.39
CA ASN A 3 -10.75 -38.46 -31.92
C ASN A 3 -10.01 -39.49 -31.04
N ALA A 4 -8.69 -39.60 -31.16
CA ALA A 4 -7.88 -40.53 -30.37
C ALA A 4 -7.36 -39.90 -29.06
N MET A 5 -7.14 -38.60 -29.04
CA MET A 5 -6.60 -37.90 -27.90
C MET A 5 -7.65 -37.19 -27.02
N GLY A 6 -8.86 -37.01 -27.55
CA GLY A 6 -9.93 -36.25 -26.89
C GLY A 6 -10.13 -34.84 -27.48
N LEU A 7 -11.34 -34.33 -27.32
CA LEU A 7 -11.72 -33.02 -27.87
C LEU A 7 -11.30 -31.83 -26.93
N ASN A 8 -10.88 -32.13 -25.74
CA ASN A 8 -10.51 -31.14 -24.72
C ASN A 8 -8.99 -31.01 -24.53
N GLU A 9 -8.19 -31.67 -25.38
CA GLU A 9 -6.74 -31.55 -25.34
C GLU A 9 -6.25 -30.28 -26.08
N TYR A 10 -5.17 -29.72 -25.61
CA TYR A 10 -4.53 -28.59 -26.28
C TYR A 10 -3.98 -29.01 -27.65
N TYR A 11 -4.12 -28.15 -28.64
CA TYR A 11 -3.69 -28.44 -30.03
C TYR A 11 -2.20 -28.76 -30.14
N GLU A 12 -1.35 -28.25 -29.22
CA GLU A 12 0.07 -28.55 -29.14
C GLU A 12 0.34 -30.04 -28.90
N GLN A 13 -0.53 -30.71 -28.15
CA GLN A 13 -0.41 -32.17 -27.95
C GLN A 13 -0.65 -32.91 -29.26
N VAL A 14 -1.60 -32.47 -30.06
CA VAL A 14 -1.85 -33.02 -31.40
C VAL A 14 -0.65 -32.80 -32.31
N LEU A 15 -0.10 -31.56 -32.34
CA LEU A 15 1.10 -31.23 -33.12
C LEU A 15 2.29 -32.08 -32.70
N LYS A 16 2.51 -32.26 -31.40
CA LYS A 16 3.57 -33.10 -30.84
C LYS A 16 3.48 -34.55 -31.35
N VAL A 17 2.29 -35.16 -31.34
CA VAL A 17 2.10 -36.51 -31.82
C VAL A 17 2.33 -36.61 -33.33
N ILE A 18 1.77 -35.72 -34.13
CA ILE A 18 1.94 -35.69 -35.59
C ILE A 18 3.44 -35.52 -35.94
N THR A 19 4.15 -34.65 -35.26
CA THR A 19 5.61 -34.43 -35.46
C THR A 19 6.41 -35.68 -35.09
N PHE A 20 6.04 -36.34 -33.96
CA PHE A 20 6.71 -37.54 -33.51
C PHE A 20 6.51 -38.73 -34.48
N LEU A 21 5.35 -38.82 -35.08
CA LEU A 21 5.05 -39.86 -36.09
C LEU A 21 5.67 -39.60 -37.46
N GLY A 22 6.29 -38.43 -37.65
CA GLY A 22 6.94 -38.05 -38.89
C GLY A 22 6.01 -37.61 -40.01
N ASP A 23 4.74 -37.41 -39.71
CA ASP A 23 3.72 -36.97 -40.69
C ASP A 23 3.81 -35.45 -40.98
N LEU A 24 4.52 -34.67 -40.15
CA LEU A 24 4.64 -33.24 -40.27
C LEU A 24 6.03 -32.75 -39.79
N GLU A 25 6.67 -31.86 -40.54
CA GLU A 25 7.85 -31.12 -40.10
C GLU A 25 7.42 -29.75 -39.60
N ILE A 26 7.73 -29.44 -38.33
CA ILE A 26 7.51 -28.12 -37.74
C ILE A 26 8.84 -27.40 -37.65
N LYS A 27 8.93 -26.22 -38.25
CA LYS A 27 10.12 -25.35 -38.17
C LYS A 27 9.89 -24.21 -37.19
N ALA A 28 10.82 -24.05 -36.23
CA ALA A 28 10.82 -22.90 -35.33
C ALA A 28 11.24 -21.63 -36.08
N VAL A 29 10.41 -20.60 -35.96
CA VAL A 29 10.74 -19.26 -36.45
C VAL A 29 10.99 -18.36 -35.22
N LYS A 30 12.19 -17.78 -35.18
CA LYS A 30 12.56 -16.88 -34.09
C LYS A 30 11.99 -15.48 -34.36
N LEU A 31 11.25 -14.94 -33.41
CA LEU A 31 10.82 -13.54 -33.43
C LEU A 31 12.02 -12.62 -33.15
N ASN A 32 12.17 -11.56 -33.93
CA ASN A 32 13.29 -10.62 -33.86
C ASN A 32 12.91 -9.28 -33.21
N GLY A 33 12.12 -9.36 -32.14
CA GLY A 33 11.69 -8.17 -31.40
C GLY A 33 10.22 -7.82 -31.59
N GLU A 34 9.49 -8.59 -32.37
CA GLU A 34 8.04 -8.47 -32.46
C GLU A 34 7.42 -8.73 -31.09
N LYS A 35 6.45 -7.88 -30.74
CA LYS A 35 5.71 -8.05 -29.49
C LYS A 35 4.74 -9.21 -29.65
N TRP A 36 4.73 -10.10 -28.69
CA TRP A 36 3.84 -11.25 -28.64
C TRP A 36 3.35 -11.46 -27.21
N TYR A 37 2.11 -11.87 -27.05
CA TYR A 37 1.52 -12.25 -25.78
C TYR A 37 0.39 -13.25 -26.01
N GLU A 38 0.32 -14.31 -25.21
CA GLU A 38 -0.72 -15.32 -25.25
C GLU A 38 -1.92 -14.81 -24.42
N ILE A 39 -3.15 -15.05 -24.93
CA ILE A 39 -4.38 -14.58 -24.32
C ILE A 39 -5.24 -15.79 -24.01
N ASP A 40 -5.30 -16.17 -22.73
CA ASP A 40 -6.13 -17.24 -22.23
C ASP A 40 -7.38 -16.71 -21.50
N ASP A 41 -7.26 -15.53 -20.89
CA ASP A 41 -8.36 -14.91 -20.15
C ASP A 41 -8.45 -13.38 -20.38
N VAL A 42 -9.44 -12.74 -19.72
CA VAL A 42 -9.67 -11.28 -19.83
C VAL A 42 -8.50 -10.48 -19.26
N GLN A 43 -7.76 -11.00 -18.29
CA GLN A 43 -6.59 -10.31 -17.75
C GLN A 43 -5.42 -10.35 -18.74
N ASP A 44 -5.26 -11.45 -19.44
CA ASP A 44 -4.25 -11.57 -20.49
C ASP A 44 -4.55 -10.62 -21.66
N LEU A 45 -5.83 -10.48 -22.03
CA LEU A 45 -6.26 -9.50 -23.02
C LEU A 45 -5.89 -8.06 -22.61
N ASP A 46 -6.17 -7.67 -21.38
CA ASP A 46 -5.80 -6.34 -20.85
C ASP A 46 -4.28 -6.12 -20.84
N ILE A 47 -3.50 -7.17 -20.53
CA ILE A 47 -2.04 -7.11 -20.58
C ILE A 47 -1.56 -6.96 -22.03
N ALA A 48 -2.09 -7.78 -22.95
CA ALA A 48 -1.76 -7.72 -24.37
C ALA A 48 -2.06 -6.34 -24.97
N GLU A 49 -3.24 -5.80 -24.69
CA GLU A 49 -3.62 -4.44 -25.09
C GLU A 49 -2.63 -3.40 -24.53
N SER A 50 -2.25 -3.51 -23.26
CA SER A 50 -1.28 -2.61 -22.63
C SER A 50 0.11 -2.71 -23.26
N LEU A 51 0.57 -3.92 -23.61
CA LEU A 51 1.87 -4.15 -24.24
C LEU A 51 1.94 -3.63 -25.68
N LEU A 52 0.82 -3.72 -26.41
CA LEU A 52 0.72 -3.34 -27.82
C LEU A 52 0.36 -1.86 -28.00
N ALA A 53 -0.22 -1.22 -26.99
CA ALA A 53 -0.60 0.18 -26.98
C ALA A 53 0.56 1.16 -27.27
N GLY A 54 0.24 2.35 -27.76
CA GLY A 54 1.16 3.47 -27.88
C GLY A 54 1.70 3.92 -26.52
N LYS A 55 2.77 4.71 -26.49
CA LYS A 55 3.49 5.07 -25.24
C LYS A 55 2.60 5.74 -24.19
N GLU A 56 1.77 6.70 -24.60
CA GLU A 56 0.89 7.44 -23.69
C GLU A 56 -0.25 6.57 -23.17
N GLU A 57 -0.94 5.86 -24.06
CA GLU A 57 -2.02 4.95 -23.70
C GLU A 57 -1.53 3.80 -22.79
N LYS A 58 -0.32 3.29 -23.04
CA LYS A 58 0.31 2.27 -22.20
C LYS A 58 0.53 2.77 -20.78
N LEU A 59 1.00 4.01 -20.60
CA LEU A 59 1.19 4.61 -19.29
C LEU A 59 -0.14 4.73 -18.55
N GLU A 60 -1.18 5.24 -19.22
CA GLU A 60 -2.51 5.36 -18.65
C GLU A 60 -3.10 4.01 -18.20
N LYS A 61 -3.00 2.98 -19.05
CA LYS A 61 -3.44 1.61 -18.72
C LYS A 61 -2.69 1.05 -17.52
N MET A 62 -1.36 1.26 -17.44
CA MET A 62 -0.54 0.80 -16.31
C MET A 62 -0.90 1.53 -15.01
N GLN A 63 -1.12 2.84 -15.05
CA GLN A 63 -1.51 3.62 -13.87
C GLN A 63 -2.86 3.17 -13.31
N LYS A 64 -3.82 2.84 -14.15
CA LYS A 64 -5.15 2.36 -13.73
C LYS A 64 -5.15 0.97 -13.08
N ARG A 65 -4.12 0.18 -13.26
CA ARG A 65 -4.07 -1.19 -12.69
C ARG A 65 -3.83 -1.23 -11.19
N PHE A 66 -3.06 -0.30 -10.65
CA PHE A 66 -2.67 -0.25 -9.22
C PHE A 66 -2.02 -1.53 -8.67
N GLY A 67 -1.44 -2.38 -9.52
CA GLY A 67 -0.79 -3.62 -9.13
C GLY A 67 -0.74 -4.68 -10.23
N GLY A 68 -0.31 -5.89 -9.87
CA GLY A 68 -0.20 -7.00 -10.82
C GLY A 68 0.91 -6.82 -11.87
N TYR A 69 1.88 -5.96 -11.62
CA TYR A 69 2.96 -5.63 -12.55
C TYR A 69 3.89 -6.82 -12.83
N TRP A 70 3.92 -7.81 -11.95
CA TRP A 70 4.66 -9.06 -12.15
C TRP A 70 4.21 -9.86 -13.39
N ARG A 71 3.03 -9.57 -13.92
CA ARG A 71 2.51 -10.15 -15.17
C ARG A 71 3.15 -9.55 -16.43
N TYR A 72 3.84 -8.42 -16.32
CA TYR A 72 4.46 -7.75 -17.47
C TYR A 72 5.89 -8.22 -17.68
N PRO A 73 6.19 -8.96 -18.78
CA PRO A 73 7.54 -9.42 -19.04
C PRO A 73 8.52 -8.23 -19.14
N LYS A 74 9.66 -8.34 -18.46
CA LYS A 74 10.76 -7.35 -18.52
C LYS A 74 10.41 -5.95 -18.01
N LEU A 75 9.29 -5.77 -17.29
CA LEU A 75 8.99 -4.51 -16.61
C LEU A 75 10.00 -4.31 -15.47
N ILE A 76 10.61 -3.13 -15.41
CA ILE A 76 11.39 -2.69 -14.25
C ILE A 76 10.41 -1.95 -13.33
N ASP A 77 10.13 -2.51 -12.16
CA ASP A 77 9.16 -1.99 -11.21
C ASP A 77 9.83 -1.05 -10.21
N PHE A 78 9.40 0.21 -10.21
CA PHE A 78 9.75 1.24 -9.22
C PHE A 78 8.57 1.64 -8.32
N CYS A 79 7.44 0.92 -8.41
CA CYS A 79 6.24 1.22 -7.64
C CYS A 79 6.17 0.51 -6.30
N TYR A 80 6.75 -0.68 -6.18
CA TYR A 80 6.67 -1.48 -4.97
C TYR A 80 7.74 -1.08 -3.95
N LEU A 81 7.35 -0.22 -3.02
CA LEU A 81 8.16 0.19 -1.87
C LEU A 81 7.88 -0.75 -0.69
N VAL A 82 8.44 -1.95 -0.74
CA VAL A 82 8.30 -2.97 0.29
C VAL A 82 9.65 -3.56 0.65
N ASN A 83 9.76 -4.13 1.85
CA ASN A 83 10.97 -4.80 2.29
C ASN A 83 11.29 -6.01 1.38
N PRO A 84 12.40 -6.02 0.63
CA PRO A 84 12.75 -7.12 -0.27
C PRO A 84 13.33 -8.34 0.46
N TYR A 85 13.68 -8.22 1.74
CA TYR A 85 14.28 -9.27 2.56
C TYR A 85 13.25 -10.03 3.39
N PHE A 86 12.00 -9.65 3.34
CA PHE A 86 10.89 -10.27 4.04
C PHE A 86 9.71 -10.46 3.06
N PRO A 87 8.83 -11.47 3.19
CA PRO A 87 8.74 -12.43 4.30
C PRO A 87 9.87 -13.45 4.31
N ASN A 88 10.26 -13.89 5.51
CA ASN A 88 11.25 -14.95 5.66
C ASN A 88 10.66 -16.32 5.30
N LYS A 89 11.55 -17.30 5.07
CA LYS A 89 11.14 -18.67 4.67
C LYS A 89 10.21 -19.34 5.68
N LYS A 90 10.35 -19.03 6.97
CA LYS A 90 9.49 -19.60 8.02
C LYS A 90 8.05 -19.14 7.87
N LEU A 91 7.83 -17.83 7.71
CA LEU A 91 6.49 -17.27 7.48
C LEU A 91 5.84 -17.84 6.22
N VAL A 92 6.60 -17.90 5.11
CA VAL A 92 6.10 -18.48 3.84
C VAL A 92 5.69 -19.95 4.05
N SER A 93 6.53 -20.75 4.72
CA SER A 93 6.22 -22.17 5.00
C SER A 93 4.99 -22.33 5.90
N GLU A 94 4.83 -21.49 6.92
CA GLU A 94 3.65 -21.49 7.78
C GLU A 94 2.36 -21.16 7.00
N MET A 95 2.41 -20.18 6.12
CA MET A 95 1.29 -19.83 5.24
C MET A 95 0.94 -20.98 4.29
N GLN A 96 1.92 -21.60 3.66
CA GLN A 96 1.73 -22.74 2.77
C GLN A 96 1.11 -23.94 3.51
N THR A 97 1.60 -24.26 4.70
CA THR A 97 1.09 -25.37 5.51
C THR A 97 -0.36 -25.18 5.95
N ASN A 98 -0.76 -23.95 6.19
CA ASN A 98 -2.11 -23.61 6.66
C ASN A 98 -3.04 -23.11 5.54
N PHE A 99 -2.60 -23.12 4.29
CA PHE A 99 -3.30 -22.47 3.18
C PHE A 99 -4.75 -22.93 3.02
N GLU A 100 -5.01 -24.25 3.01
CA GLU A 100 -6.35 -24.81 2.84
C GLU A 100 -7.30 -24.34 3.96
N ARG A 101 -6.81 -24.33 5.21
CA ARG A 101 -7.58 -23.87 6.36
C ARG A 101 -7.83 -22.36 6.30
N LEU A 102 -6.79 -21.56 5.96
CA LEU A 102 -6.90 -20.11 5.82
C LEU A 102 -7.86 -19.70 4.69
N LEU A 103 -7.98 -20.55 3.67
CA LEU A 103 -8.90 -20.33 2.55
C LEU A 103 -10.34 -20.76 2.89
N GLY A 104 -10.51 -21.85 3.61
CA GLY A 104 -11.81 -22.51 3.82
C GLY A 104 -12.56 -22.10 5.08
N GLU A 105 -11.88 -21.48 6.05
CA GLU A 105 -12.48 -21.11 7.34
C GLU A 105 -12.57 -19.60 7.53
N TYR A 106 -13.61 -19.15 8.23
CA TYR A 106 -13.74 -17.75 8.62
C TYR A 106 -12.61 -17.32 9.56
N PRO A 107 -12.01 -16.13 9.35
CA PRO A 107 -11.00 -15.61 10.26
C PRO A 107 -11.62 -15.18 11.59
N SER A 108 -10.76 -14.94 12.59
CA SER A 108 -11.17 -14.33 13.84
C SER A 108 -11.76 -12.94 13.62
N GLY A 109 -12.73 -12.58 14.44
CA GLY A 109 -13.35 -11.24 14.39
C GLY A 109 -12.38 -10.11 14.76
N MET A 110 -12.84 -8.87 14.50
CA MET A 110 -12.04 -7.64 14.71
C MET A 110 -11.49 -7.51 16.14
N GLY A 111 -12.28 -7.84 17.17
CA GLY A 111 -11.83 -7.77 18.57
C GLY A 111 -10.59 -8.64 18.85
N VAL A 112 -10.53 -9.84 18.27
CA VAL A 112 -9.35 -10.72 18.41
C VAL A 112 -8.15 -10.15 17.64
N ASN A 113 -8.37 -9.62 16.43
CA ASN A 113 -7.31 -9.00 15.64
C ASN A 113 -6.75 -7.77 16.35
N SER A 114 -7.59 -6.92 16.93
CA SER A 114 -7.18 -5.76 17.75
C SER A 114 -6.39 -6.19 18.98
N LEU A 115 -6.82 -7.25 19.68
CA LEU A 115 -6.09 -7.79 20.82
C LEU A 115 -4.69 -8.28 20.44
N ILE A 116 -4.55 -9.00 19.32
CA ILE A 116 -3.27 -9.48 18.82
C ILE A 116 -2.38 -8.30 18.42
N ALA A 117 -2.90 -7.33 17.68
CA ALA A 117 -2.17 -6.13 17.28
C ALA A 117 -1.72 -5.32 18.50
N ALA A 118 -2.60 -5.11 19.48
CA ALA A 118 -2.26 -4.44 20.74
C ALA A 118 -1.08 -5.12 21.45
N LYS A 119 -1.12 -6.44 21.54
CA LYS A 119 -0.02 -7.20 22.16
C LYS A 119 1.30 -7.06 21.40
N ILE A 120 1.26 -7.02 20.06
CA ILE A 120 2.46 -6.90 19.23
C ILE A 120 3.08 -5.49 19.36
N PHE A 121 2.23 -4.45 19.39
CA PHE A 121 2.67 -3.05 19.44
C PHE A 121 2.79 -2.47 20.86
N GLY A 122 2.50 -3.25 21.89
CA GLY A 122 2.52 -2.75 23.28
C GLY A 122 1.40 -1.75 23.60
N LEU A 123 0.24 -1.88 22.94
CA LEU A 123 -0.92 -1.01 23.09
C LEU A 123 -2.02 -1.67 23.91
N HIS A 124 -3.05 -0.89 24.27
CA HIS A 124 -4.32 -1.45 24.75
C HIS A 124 -5.21 -1.86 23.56
N ALA A 125 -6.02 -2.92 23.74
CA ALA A 125 -6.90 -3.40 22.68
C ALA A 125 -7.93 -2.36 22.20
N SER A 126 -8.30 -1.43 23.08
CA SER A 126 -9.18 -0.28 22.76
C SER A 126 -8.49 0.82 21.96
N GLN A 127 -7.16 0.80 21.86
CA GLN A 127 -6.38 1.81 21.15
C GLN A 127 -6.05 1.43 19.72
N VAL A 128 -6.36 0.22 19.25
CA VAL A 128 -5.90 -0.25 17.94
C VAL A 128 -7.00 -1.00 17.18
N ILE A 129 -7.09 -0.68 15.90
CA ILE A 129 -7.97 -1.34 14.93
C ILE A 129 -7.12 -1.90 13.79
N VAL A 130 -7.47 -3.10 13.34
CA VAL A 130 -6.85 -3.76 12.18
C VAL A 130 -7.79 -3.67 10.99
N GLY A 131 -7.27 -3.28 9.82
CA GLY A 131 -8.05 -3.17 8.59
C GLY A 131 -7.41 -3.90 7.41
N ASN A 132 -8.13 -3.95 6.30
CA ASN A 132 -7.71 -4.54 5.03
C ASN A 132 -6.72 -3.63 4.31
N GLY A 133 -5.52 -3.50 4.87
CA GLY A 133 -4.51 -2.53 4.49
C GLY A 133 -4.80 -1.12 5.02
N ALA A 134 -3.78 -0.28 5.02
CA ALA A 134 -3.92 1.11 5.46
C ALA A 134 -4.96 1.89 4.62
N ALA A 135 -5.13 1.57 3.35
CA ALA A 135 -6.06 2.27 2.45
C ALA A 135 -7.54 2.19 2.90
N GLU A 136 -7.99 1.05 3.47
CA GLU A 136 -9.32 0.94 4.05
C GLU A 136 -9.48 1.85 5.27
N LEU A 137 -8.49 1.83 6.15
CA LEU A 137 -8.47 2.65 7.36
C LEU A 137 -8.44 4.14 7.03
N ILE A 138 -7.59 4.54 6.07
CA ILE A 138 -7.53 5.92 5.57
C ILE A 138 -8.87 6.36 4.99
N LYS A 139 -9.51 5.50 4.18
CA LYS A 139 -10.82 5.79 3.61
C LYS A 139 -11.84 6.06 4.72
N SER A 140 -11.99 5.13 5.67
CA SER A 140 -12.94 5.25 6.78
C SER A 140 -12.68 6.50 7.62
N LEU A 141 -11.40 6.80 7.87
CA LEU A 141 -10.98 7.97 8.63
C LEU A 141 -11.33 9.27 7.89
N MET A 142 -11.02 9.37 6.60
CA MET A 142 -11.30 10.57 5.81
C MET A 142 -12.80 10.79 5.54
N GLU A 143 -13.60 9.74 5.50
CA GLU A 143 -15.07 9.83 5.43
C GLU A 143 -15.69 10.30 6.75
N ARG A 144 -15.09 9.96 7.88
CA ARG A 144 -15.53 10.41 9.21
C ARG A 144 -15.30 11.90 9.43
N PHE A 145 -14.15 12.41 9.03
CA PHE A 145 -13.82 13.83 9.15
C PHE A 145 -14.40 14.59 7.96
N THR A 146 -15.35 15.49 8.22
CA THR A 146 -16.07 16.22 7.15
C THR A 146 -15.43 17.55 6.78
N GLY A 147 -14.57 18.09 7.64
CA GLY A 147 -13.86 19.35 7.42
C GLY A 147 -12.64 19.23 6.49
N ARG A 148 -11.86 20.29 6.44
CA ARG A 148 -10.74 20.43 5.51
C ARG A 148 -9.51 19.68 5.99
N LEU A 149 -8.80 19.08 5.03
CA LEU A 149 -7.57 18.34 5.22
C LEU A 149 -6.34 19.20 4.87
N GLY A 150 -5.44 19.40 5.83
CA GLY A 150 -4.10 19.94 5.61
C GLY A 150 -3.08 18.82 5.41
N MET A 151 -2.17 18.96 4.43
CA MET A 151 -1.03 18.06 4.25
C MET A 151 0.02 18.64 3.31
N ALA A 152 1.26 18.13 3.39
CA ALA A 152 2.34 18.50 2.49
C ALA A 152 2.18 17.88 1.11
N PHE A 153 2.64 18.58 0.05
CA PHE A 153 2.66 18.11 -1.34
C PHE A 153 4.06 18.33 -1.95
N PRO A 154 4.54 17.42 -2.83
CA PRO A 154 3.83 16.21 -3.33
C PRO A 154 3.63 15.17 -2.24
N THR A 155 2.62 14.28 -2.39
CA THR A 155 2.21 13.37 -1.32
C THR A 155 1.65 12.05 -1.85
N PHE A 156 1.47 11.10 -0.95
CA PHE A 156 0.72 9.87 -1.18
C PHE A 156 -0.76 10.17 -1.36
N GLN A 157 -1.29 9.88 -2.54
CA GLN A 157 -2.59 10.35 -2.99
C GLN A 157 -3.81 9.73 -2.28
N GLU A 158 -3.62 8.70 -1.48
CA GLU A 158 -4.75 8.01 -0.83
C GLU A 158 -5.55 8.94 0.11
N TYR A 159 -4.87 9.85 0.82
CA TYR A 159 -5.52 10.84 1.68
C TYR A 159 -6.30 11.91 0.91
N PRO A 160 -5.68 12.69 0.02
CA PRO A 160 -6.40 13.76 -0.68
C PRO A 160 -7.47 13.24 -1.64
N ASN A 161 -7.28 12.04 -2.26
CA ASN A 161 -8.29 11.43 -3.12
C ASN A 161 -9.58 11.02 -2.40
N ARG A 162 -9.60 11.02 -1.06
CA ARG A 162 -10.80 10.77 -0.25
C ARG A 162 -11.55 12.05 0.13
N LYS A 163 -11.07 13.20 -0.33
CA LYS A 163 -11.68 14.51 -0.10
C LYS A 163 -12.03 15.19 -1.43
N ALA A 164 -12.99 16.09 -1.41
CA ALA A 164 -13.17 16.98 -2.55
C ALA A 164 -11.97 17.95 -2.61
N GLU A 165 -11.55 18.33 -3.82
CA GLU A 165 -10.38 19.20 -4.04
C GLU A 165 -10.43 20.51 -3.22
N LYS A 166 -11.62 21.12 -3.12
CA LYS A 166 -11.87 22.33 -2.32
C LYS A 166 -11.65 22.15 -0.81
N ASP A 167 -11.71 20.91 -0.33
CA ASP A 167 -11.57 20.55 1.08
C ASP A 167 -10.14 20.10 1.42
N VAL A 168 -9.22 20.19 0.47
CA VAL A 168 -7.78 19.96 0.69
C VAL A 168 -7.06 21.31 0.73
N VAL A 169 -6.25 21.52 1.77
CA VAL A 169 -5.40 22.70 1.96
C VAL A 169 -3.93 22.27 1.82
N PRO A 170 -3.38 22.28 0.61
CA PRO A 170 -2.04 21.77 0.36
C PRO A 170 -0.96 22.72 0.86
N TYR A 171 0.04 22.20 1.58
CA TYR A 171 1.31 22.85 1.78
C TYR A 171 2.28 22.41 0.69
N PHE A 172 2.50 23.23 -0.33
CA PHE A 172 3.44 22.91 -1.40
C PHE A 172 4.88 23.11 -0.95
N VAL A 173 5.65 22.02 -0.94
CA VAL A 173 7.09 22.08 -0.68
C VAL A 173 7.80 22.49 -1.96
N THR A 174 8.41 23.68 -1.96
CA THR A 174 8.96 24.31 -3.18
C THR A 174 10.48 24.28 -3.29
N ASN A 175 11.18 23.78 -2.25
CA ASN A 175 12.64 23.63 -2.35
C ASN A 175 13.01 22.35 -3.13
N ASP A 176 14.20 22.36 -3.73
CA ASP A 176 14.67 21.30 -4.62
C ASP A 176 14.83 19.92 -3.94
N GLU A 177 14.99 19.90 -2.62
CA GLU A 177 15.14 18.68 -1.82
C GLU A 177 13.82 18.17 -1.24
N PHE A 178 12.71 18.88 -1.46
CA PHE A 178 11.41 18.60 -0.87
C PHE A 178 11.43 18.44 0.66
N ARG A 179 12.30 19.24 1.33
CA ARG A 179 12.45 19.20 2.80
C ARG A 179 11.52 20.18 3.48
N TYR A 180 10.90 19.73 4.56
CA TYR A 180 10.09 20.56 5.44
C TYR A 180 10.17 20.04 6.89
N THR A 181 9.81 20.88 7.83
CA THR A 181 9.87 20.62 9.27
C THR A 181 8.48 20.74 9.89
N ALA A 182 8.32 20.25 11.13
CA ALA A 182 7.10 20.49 11.92
C ALA A 182 6.79 21.99 12.03
N LYS A 183 7.83 22.82 12.22
CA LYS A 183 7.67 24.27 12.29
C LYS A 183 7.10 24.88 11.01
N ASN A 184 7.53 24.41 9.84
CA ASN A 184 6.99 24.90 8.56
C ASN A 184 5.49 24.60 8.45
N LEU A 185 5.06 23.42 8.90
CA LEU A 185 3.63 23.06 8.92
C LEU A 185 2.86 23.91 9.91
N MET A 186 3.36 24.08 11.15
CA MET A 186 2.72 24.94 12.14
C MET A 186 2.57 26.37 11.64
N ASP A 187 3.63 26.98 11.10
CA ASP A 187 3.62 28.36 10.59
C ASP A 187 2.63 28.51 9.41
N PHE A 188 2.57 27.52 8.52
CA PHE A 188 1.67 27.56 7.36
C PHE A 188 0.20 27.41 7.73
N TYR A 189 -0.11 26.51 8.68
CA TYR A 189 -1.50 26.23 9.08
C TYR A 189 -1.98 27.10 10.24
N GLU A 190 -1.18 28.04 10.75
CA GLU A 190 -1.54 28.90 11.91
C GLU A 190 -2.87 29.60 11.72
N ASP A 191 -3.12 30.15 10.53
CA ASP A 191 -4.32 30.91 10.17
C ASP A 191 -5.23 30.15 9.21
N LYS A 192 -5.06 28.83 9.06
CA LYS A 192 -5.88 28.00 8.16
C LYS A 192 -6.97 27.26 8.94
N ASP A 193 -8.16 27.27 8.41
CA ASP A 193 -9.26 26.47 8.92
C ASP A 193 -9.14 25.04 8.36
N ILE A 194 -8.60 24.14 9.17
CA ILE A 194 -8.49 22.70 8.87
C ILE A 194 -8.99 21.88 10.07
N GLU A 195 -9.70 20.79 9.82
CA GLU A 195 -10.14 19.84 10.84
C GLU A 195 -9.07 18.78 11.09
N VAL A 196 -8.35 18.39 10.04
CA VAL A 196 -7.34 17.32 10.06
C VAL A 196 -6.06 17.81 9.46
N LEU A 197 -4.94 17.55 10.12
CA LEU A 197 -3.60 17.61 9.54
C LEU A 197 -3.07 16.19 9.36
N ALA A 198 -2.75 15.80 8.12
CA ALA A 198 -2.12 14.51 7.83
C ALA A 198 -0.64 14.69 7.53
N LEU A 199 0.19 13.92 8.21
CA LEU A 199 1.64 13.83 8.02
C LEU A 199 2.01 12.41 7.65
N ILE A 200 2.66 12.21 6.52
CA ILE A 200 3.27 10.93 6.15
C ILE A 200 4.73 10.99 6.59
N ASN A 201 5.14 10.08 7.47
CA ASN A 201 6.46 10.19 8.10
C ASN A 201 7.12 8.81 8.31
N PRO A 202 8.16 8.47 7.55
CA PRO A 202 8.76 9.21 6.42
C PRO A 202 7.80 9.45 5.26
N ASP A 203 7.97 10.59 4.60
CA ASP A 203 7.08 11.03 3.53
C ASP A 203 7.24 10.23 2.24
N ASN A 204 6.15 10.03 1.55
CA ASN A 204 6.08 9.43 0.21
C ASN A 204 5.43 10.43 -0.75
N PRO A 205 6.14 10.96 -1.79
CA PRO A 205 7.35 10.39 -2.38
C PRO A 205 8.69 11.03 -1.96
N SER A 206 8.70 12.09 -1.15
CA SER A 206 9.91 12.91 -0.93
C SER A 206 10.99 12.22 -0.07
N GLY A 207 10.59 11.26 0.77
CA GLY A 207 11.49 10.67 1.76
C GLY A 207 11.84 11.63 2.92
N ASN A 208 11.16 12.78 3.02
CA ASN A 208 11.36 13.68 4.15
C ASN A 208 10.98 13.00 5.46
N TYR A 209 11.80 13.13 6.48
CA TYR A 209 11.56 12.57 7.79
C TYR A 209 11.64 13.66 8.85
N ILE A 210 10.62 13.75 9.68
CA ILE A 210 10.56 14.62 10.86
C ILE A 210 10.75 13.73 12.08
N ARG A 211 11.70 14.10 12.94
CA ARG A 211 12.01 13.32 14.15
C ARG A 211 10.82 13.26 15.08
N ARG A 212 10.71 12.13 15.80
CA ARG A 212 9.63 11.84 16.75
C ARG A 212 9.32 13.00 17.70
N GLU A 213 10.35 13.62 18.25
CA GLU A 213 10.20 14.75 19.18
C GLU A 213 9.50 15.96 18.55
N ASP A 214 9.79 16.25 17.28
CA ASP A 214 9.18 17.37 16.58
C ASP A 214 7.77 17.00 16.07
N VAL A 215 7.51 15.72 15.77
CA VAL A 215 6.15 15.23 15.50
C VAL A 215 5.27 15.36 16.74
N LEU A 216 5.79 15.06 17.93
CA LEU A 216 5.06 15.25 19.20
C LEU A 216 4.76 16.74 19.49
N LYS A 217 5.71 17.65 19.24
CA LYS A 217 5.44 19.11 19.31
C LYS A 217 4.35 19.54 18.33
N LEU A 218 4.33 18.95 17.12
CA LEU A 218 3.26 19.22 16.15
C LEU A 218 1.92 18.68 16.64
N SER A 219 1.90 17.49 17.29
CA SER A 219 0.70 16.94 17.93
C SER A 219 0.14 17.87 19.00
N GLU A 220 0.98 18.38 19.90
CA GLU A 220 0.57 19.33 20.94
C GLU A 220 0.02 20.65 20.35
N TRP A 221 0.63 21.12 19.25
CA TRP A 221 0.15 22.31 18.55
C TRP A 221 -1.22 22.03 17.91
N CYS A 222 -1.41 20.89 17.26
CA CYS A 222 -2.69 20.47 16.70
C CYS A 222 -3.77 20.39 17.78
N GLU A 223 -3.45 19.82 18.95
CA GLU A 223 -4.40 19.71 20.07
C GLU A 223 -4.89 21.10 20.53
N LYS A 224 -3.96 22.06 20.72
CA LYS A 224 -4.29 23.45 21.09
C LYS A 224 -5.18 24.16 20.08
N LYS A 225 -5.12 23.74 18.82
CA LYS A 225 -5.93 24.25 17.70
C LYS A 225 -7.20 23.44 17.45
N ASN A 226 -7.45 22.39 18.24
CA ASN A 226 -8.54 21.44 18.04
C ASN A 226 -8.50 20.76 16.64
N ILE A 227 -7.30 20.45 16.17
CA ILE A 227 -7.03 19.77 14.91
C ILE A 227 -6.74 18.29 15.22
N ARG A 228 -7.40 17.37 14.50
CA ARG A 228 -7.03 15.94 14.49
C ARG A 228 -5.73 15.76 13.76
N PHE A 229 -4.77 15.06 14.38
CA PHE A 229 -3.46 14.86 13.80
C PHE A 229 -3.27 13.41 13.39
N VAL A 230 -3.22 13.17 12.08
CA VAL A 230 -3.02 11.85 11.50
C VAL A 230 -1.56 11.71 11.08
N VAL A 231 -0.87 10.71 11.61
CA VAL A 231 0.51 10.37 11.21
C VAL A 231 0.52 9.00 10.54
N ASP A 232 0.93 8.95 9.28
CA ASP A 232 1.14 7.70 8.55
C ASP A 232 2.58 7.21 8.71
N GLU A 233 2.75 6.17 9.48
CA GLU A 233 4.03 5.53 9.78
C GLU A 233 4.32 4.31 8.89
N SER A 234 3.72 4.22 7.71
CA SER A 234 3.91 3.04 6.84
C SER A 234 5.36 2.76 6.46
N PHE A 235 6.24 3.75 6.58
CA PHE A 235 7.67 3.64 6.27
C PHE A 235 8.60 3.86 7.47
N VAL A 236 8.09 4.03 8.68
CA VAL A 236 8.91 4.34 9.86
C VAL A 236 9.95 3.26 10.19
N ASP A 237 9.66 2.01 9.86
CA ASP A 237 10.59 0.88 10.09
C ASP A 237 11.84 0.91 9.16
N PHE A 238 11.88 1.81 8.18
CA PHE A 238 13.02 2.01 7.27
C PHE A 238 13.91 3.19 7.67
N VAL A 239 13.60 3.85 8.78
CA VAL A 239 14.42 4.95 9.31
C VAL A 239 15.65 4.36 9.99
N ASP A 240 16.81 4.86 9.59
CA ASP A 240 18.11 4.47 10.18
C ASP A 240 18.46 5.39 11.35
N GLU A 241 17.78 5.17 12.48
CA GLU A 241 18.06 5.85 13.75
C GLU A 241 18.24 4.84 14.87
N GLU A 242 19.12 5.15 15.84
CA GLU A 242 19.39 4.27 17.00
C GLU A 242 18.22 4.24 17.99
N GLU A 243 17.36 5.25 17.99
CA GLU A 243 16.24 5.38 18.91
C GLU A 243 14.91 4.92 18.30
N THR A 244 13.95 4.59 19.16
CA THR A 244 12.59 4.24 18.73
C THR A 244 11.94 5.41 18.01
N THR A 245 11.57 5.19 16.74
CA THR A 245 11.01 6.23 15.86
C THR A 245 9.48 6.23 15.82
N THR A 246 8.84 5.10 16.14
CA THR A 246 7.37 4.94 16.08
C THR A 246 6.64 5.69 17.20
N LEU A 247 5.43 6.16 16.88
CA LEU A 247 4.45 6.74 17.82
C LEU A 247 3.46 5.68 18.35
N LEU A 248 3.58 4.41 17.92
CA LEU A 248 2.79 3.29 18.44
C LEU A 248 3.26 2.92 19.86
N ASP A 249 2.84 3.72 20.82
CA ASP A 249 3.18 3.61 22.24
C ASP A 249 1.95 4.03 23.04
N ALA A 250 1.54 3.21 24.02
CA ALA A 250 0.30 3.39 24.77
C ALA A 250 0.26 4.72 25.56
N GLU A 251 1.40 5.11 26.13
CA GLU A 251 1.49 6.35 26.91
C GLU A 251 1.52 7.59 26.01
N ILE A 252 2.17 7.49 24.84
CA ILE A 252 2.14 8.57 23.84
C ILE A 252 0.72 8.80 23.34
N LEU A 253 0.03 7.75 22.94
CA LEU A 253 -1.35 7.86 22.45
C LEU A 253 -2.28 8.41 23.54
N LYS A 254 -2.10 7.98 24.79
CA LYS A 254 -2.87 8.49 25.93
C LYS A 254 -2.62 9.97 26.23
N ALA A 255 -1.36 10.39 26.08
CA ALA A 255 -0.98 11.79 26.28
C ALA A 255 -1.39 12.71 25.12
N ASN A 256 -1.71 12.16 23.96
CA ASN A 256 -2.07 12.90 22.73
C ASN A 256 -3.40 12.37 22.17
N PRO A 257 -4.56 12.69 22.76
CA PRO A 257 -5.84 12.13 22.32
C PRO A 257 -6.27 12.57 20.91
N ASN A 258 -5.71 13.66 20.39
CA ASN A 258 -5.91 14.11 19.01
C ASN A 258 -5.06 13.34 17.98
N LEU A 259 -4.07 12.52 18.43
CA LEU A 259 -3.15 11.78 17.58
C LEU A 259 -3.78 10.48 17.11
N ILE A 260 -3.67 10.26 15.80
CA ILE A 260 -4.10 9.04 15.12
C ILE A 260 -2.91 8.52 14.31
N VAL A 261 -2.45 7.32 14.59
CA VAL A 261 -1.34 6.70 13.87
C VAL A 261 -1.88 5.65 12.91
N VAL A 262 -1.53 5.75 11.64
CA VAL A 262 -1.84 4.77 10.59
C VAL A 262 -0.56 4.08 10.18
N LYS A 263 -0.58 2.76 10.05
CA LYS A 263 0.60 2.00 9.61
C LYS A 263 0.20 0.85 8.69
N SER A 264 0.80 0.80 7.51
CA SER A 264 0.73 -0.36 6.63
C SER A 264 1.72 -1.42 7.07
N ILE A 265 1.23 -2.57 7.49
CA ILE A 265 2.08 -3.74 7.84
C ILE A 265 2.75 -4.32 6.60
N SER A 266 2.11 -4.19 5.45
CA SER A 266 2.57 -4.77 4.19
C SER A 266 3.95 -4.30 3.74
N LYS A 267 4.35 -3.08 4.14
CA LYS A 267 5.62 -2.47 3.71
C LYS A 267 6.81 -3.13 4.39
N SER A 268 6.83 -3.10 5.71
CA SER A 268 7.93 -3.66 6.53
C SER A 268 8.04 -5.19 6.41
N TYR A 269 6.91 -5.86 6.34
CA TYR A 269 6.85 -7.34 6.26
C TYR A 269 6.83 -7.87 4.82
N GLY A 270 7.00 -7.03 3.79
CA GLY A 270 7.09 -7.48 2.40
C GLY A 270 5.89 -8.30 1.91
N VAL A 271 4.71 -8.07 2.47
CA VAL A 271 3.49 -8.87 2.23
C VAL A 271 2.31 -8.01 1.71
N PRO A 272 2.50 -7.26 0.61
CA PRO A 272 1.46 -6.35 0.12
C PRO A 272 0.17 -7.08 -0.28
N GLY A 273 0.26 -8.35 -0.66
CA GLY A 273 -0.89 -9.20 -1.01
C GLY A 273 -1.77 -9.58 0.16
N LEU A 274 -1.27 -9.61 1.40
CA LEU A 274 -2.05 -9.96 2.60
C LEU A 274 -2.98 -8.84 3.07
N ARG A 275 -2.77 -7.62 2.60
CA ARG A 275 -3.66 -6.49 2.87
C ARG A 275 -3.87 -6.22 4.37
N LEU A 276 -2.80 -5.98 5.13
CA LEU A 276 -2.85 -5.65 6.55
C LEU A 276 -2.44 -4.20 6.81
N GLY A 277 -3.24 -3.51 7.63
CA GLY A 277 -2.93 -2.19 8.19
C GLY A 277 -3.45 -2.07 9.60
N VAL A 278 -2.89 -1.17 10.36
CA VAL A 278 -3.36 -0.80 11.70
C VAL A 278 -3.60 0.69 11.79
N LEU A 279 -4.58 1.06 12.61
CA LEU A 279 -4.85 2.41 13.05
C LEU A 279 -4.84 2.40 14.57
N ALA A 280 -4.12 3.33 15.18
CA ALA A 280 -4.06 3.45 16.63
C ALA A 280 -4.35 4.87 17.09
N SER A 281 -5.14 5.00 18.13
CA SER A 281 -5.49 6.26 18.80
C SER A 281 -6.00 5.98 20.22
N SER A 282 -5.98 6.99 21.08
CA SER A 282 -6.67 6.98 22.38
C SER A 282 -7.99 7.74 22.36
N ASP A 283 -8.44 8.19 21.19
CA ASP A 283 -9.76 8.82 21.03
C ASP A 283 -10.85 7.73 21.07
N GLU A 284 -11.63 7.72 22.14
CA GLU A 284 -12.72 6.74 22.35
C GLU A 284 -13.91 6.93 21.38
N GLU A 285 -13.97 8.07 20.69
CA GLU A 285 -15.02 8.36 19.72
C GLU A 285 -14.66 7.91 18.30
N LEU A 286 -13.40 7.53 18.07
CA LEU A 286 -12.90 7.14 16.76
C LEU A 286 -13.26 5.69 16.43
#